data_24f9a8b9b1172fba3fad435babe93eea
#
_entry.id   24f9a8b9b1172fba3fad435babe93eea
#
_cell.length_a   1.000
_cell.length_b   1.000
_cell.length_c   1.000
_cell.angle_alpha   90.00
_cell.angle_beta   90.00
_cell.angle_gamma   90.00
#
_symmetry.space_group_name_H-M   'P 1'
#
loop_
_entity.id
_entity.type
_entity.pdbx_description
1 polymer ?
#
loop_
_entity_poly.entity_id
_entity_poly.type
_entity_poly.pdbx_seq_one_letter_code
_entity_poly.pdbx_strand_id
1 'polypeptide(L)'
;MTRKIPEVLQEIYQRLFEFFGPQNWWPAETPFEVCVGAILTQNASWKNVEKAISNLKQKGLLSPPALYQLPVEELAELIKPSGFYNLKAKRLKAFVEFLMINYQGDLALMFKKPLSHLRSELLNIKGLGKETVDSILLYGGNLPVFVVDTYTYRILNRHFLIPEETTYDEIQTLFMENLPSDPQLFNEYHALLVACGKNFCKKNSPLCDPCPLKGL
;
A
#
# COMPACT_ATOMS: atom_id res chain seq x y z
N MET A 1 -16.55 -21.97 22.46
CA MET A 1 -15.10 -21.72 22.59
C MET A 1 -14.78 -20.49 21.76
N THR A 2 -14.20 -19.48 22.36
CA THR A 2 -13.79 -18.25 21.64
C THR A 2 -12.60 -18.62 20.74
N ARG A 3 -12.76 -18.44 19.44
CA ARG A 3 -11.68 -18.71 18.48
C ARG A 3 -10.47 -17.80 18.78
N LYS A 4 -9.25 -18.31 18.65
CA LYS A 4 -8.04 -17.51 18.83
C LYS A 4 -7.81 -16.62 17.60
N ILE A 5 -7.32 -15.41 17.80
CA ILE A 5 -7.06 -14.43 16.72
C ILE A 5 -6.19 -15.01 15.61
N PRO A 6 -5.05 -15.70 15.87
CA PRO A 6 -4.25 -16.29 14.80
C PRO A 6 -5.02 -17.26 13.90
N GLU A 7 -5.89 -18.09 14.50
CA GLU A 7 -6.72 -19.05 13.77
C GLU A 7 -7.73 -18.34 12.85
N VAL A 8 -8.33 -17.26 13.34
CA VAL A 8 -9.29 -16.46 12.56
C VAL A 8 -8.60 -15.74 11.40
N LEU A 9 -7.44 -15.12 11.63
CA LEU A 9 -6.68 -14.46 10.57
C LEU A 9 -6.22 -15.47 9.51
N GLN A 10 -5.77 -16.65 9.91
CA GLN A 10 -5.40 -17.71 8.97
C GLN A 10 -6.61 -18.21 8.15
N GLU A 11 -7.77 -18.36 8.77
CA GLU A 11 -9.00 -18.74 8.08
C GLU A 11 -9.44 -17.67 7.06
N ILE A 12 -9.38 -16.38 7.42
CA ILE A 12 -9.65 -15.27 6.49
C ILE A 12 -8.74 -15.37 5.27
N TYR A 13 -7.43 -15.49 5.48
CA TYR A 13 -6.46 -15.63 4.40
C TYR A 13 -6.80 -16.80 3.49
N GLN A 14 -7.02 -17.99 4.07
CA GLN A 14 -7.28 -19.21 3.31
C GLN A 14 -8.56 -19.12 2.47
N ARG A 15 -9.68 -18.66 3.06
CA ARG A 15 -10.95 -18.49 2.33
C ARG A 15 -10.83 -17.49 1.18
N LEU A 16 -10.12 -16.40 1.39
CA LEU A 16 -9.90 -15.39 0.35
C LEU A 16 -8.99 -15.92 -0.75
N PHE A 17 -7.92 -16.61 -0.38
CA PHE A 17 -6.97 -17.19 -1.34
C PHE A 17 -7.61 -18.29 -2.18
N GLU A 18 -8.40 -19.18 -1.57
CA GLU A 18 -9.17 -20.22 -2.29
C GLU A 18 -10.18 -19.62 -3.28
N PHE A 19 -10.78 -18.49 -2.93
CA PHE A 19 -11.79 -17.85 -3.77
C PHE A 19 -11.21 -17.01 -4.90
N PHE A 20 -10.18 -16.18 -4.62
CA PHE A 20 -9.63 -15.24 -5.58
C PHE A 20 -8.37 -15.74 -6.28
N GLY A 21 -7.68 -16.74 -5.72
CA GLY A 21 -6.35 -17.15 -6.17
C GLY A 21 -5.27 -16.10 -5.88
N PRO A 22 -4.04 -16.33 -6.37
CA PRO A 22 -2.93 -15.40 -6.20
C PRO A 22 -3.17 -14.08 -6.93
N GLN A 23 -2.93 -12.96 -6.22
CA GLN A 23 -3.24 -11.63 -6.72
C GLN A 23 -2.08 -10.99 -7.51
N ASN A 24 -0.85 -11.50 -7.34
CA ASN A 24 0.35 -10.96 -8.01
C ASN A 24 0.49 -9.44 -7.83
N TRP A 25 0.27 -8.98 -6.64
CA TRP A 25 0.33 -7.57 -6.28
C TRP A 25 1.76 -7.23 -5.83
N TRP A 26 2.37 -6.15 -6.19
CA TRP A 26 1.99 -4.92 -6.88
C TRP A 26 2.38 -4.99 -8.36
N PRO A 27 1.53 -4.55 -9.31
CA PRO A 27 1.84 -4.60 -10.74
C PRO A 27 2.77 -3.44 -11.15
N ALA A 28 4.06 -3.58 -10.91
CA ALA A 28 5.10 -2.62 -11.27
C ALA A 28 6.35 -3.35 -11.76
N GLU A 29 7.12 -2.71 -12.63
CA GLU A 29 8.34 -3.29 -13.21
C GLU A 29 9.58 -3.05 -12.33
N THR A 30 9.55 -2.01 -11.49
CA THR A 30 10.68 -1.64 -10.63
C THR A 30 10.23 -1.22 -9.24
N PRO A 31 11.10 -1.35 -8.20
CA PRO A 31 10.81 -0.82 -6.87
C PRO A 31 10.51 0.68 -6.85
N PHE A 32 11.13 1.46 -7.75
CA PHE A 32 10.86 2.89 -7.83
C PHE A 32 9.46 3.16 -8.39
N GLU A 33 9.00 2.39 -9.36
CA GLU A 33 7.63 2.45 -9.86
C GLU A 33 6.61 2.15 -8.76
N VAL A 34 6.91 1.18 -7.88
CA VAL A 34 6.09 0.90 -6.69
C VAL A 34 5.99 2.13 -5.80
N CYS A 35 7.12 2.78 -5.48
CA CYS A 35 7.15 3.97 -4.63
C CYS A 35 6.30 5.11 -5.24
N VAL A 36 6.46 5.35 -6.54
CA VAL A 36 5.68 6.35 -7.28
C VAL A 36 4.19 5.98 -7.23
N GLY A 37 3.85 4.72 -7.54
CA GLY A 37 2.49 4.22 -7.50
C GLY A 37 1.83 4.39 -6.12
N ALA A 38 2.52 4.04 -5.05
CA ALA A 38 2.03 4.19 -3.68
C ALA A 38 1.68 5.66 -3.33
N ILE A 39 2.51 6.61 -3.77
CA ILE A 39 2.25 8.04 -3.57
C ILE A 39 1.07 8.51 -4.44
N LEU A 40 1.00 8.06 -5.69
CA LEU A 40 -0.05 8.46 -6.62
C LEU A 40 -1.41 7.81 -6.32
N THR A 41 -1.46 6.67 -5.61
CA THR A 41 -2.71 5.96 -5.28
C THR A 41 -3.51 6.66 -4.17
N GLN A 42 -2.92 7.60 -3.45
CA GLN A 42 -3.63 8.35 -2.40
C GLN A 42 -4.94 8.95 -2.95
N ASN A 43 -6.09 8.46 -2.46
CA ASN A 43 -7.42 8.87 -2.90
C ASN A 43 -7.63 8.83 -4.44
N ALA A 44 -7.09 7.83 -5.13
CA ALA A 44 -7.24 7.66 -6.57
C ALA A 44 -7.51 6.20 -6.95
N SER A 45 -8.19 6.00 -8.09
CA SER A 45 -8.33 4.66 -8.66
C SER A 45 -7.03 4.20 -9.32
N TRP A 46 -6.73 2.91 -9.23
CA TRP A 46 -5.53 2.33 -9.85
C TRP A 46 -5.45 2.65 -11.35
N LYS A 47 -6.56 2.55 -12.09
CA LYS A 47 -6.62 2.89 -13.52
C LYS A 47 -6.11 4.30 -13.83
N ASN A 48 -6.33 5.26 -12.95
CA ASN A 48 -5.85 6.62 -13.12
C ASN A 48 -4.36 6.75 -12.76
N VAL A 49 -3.90 5.98 -11.78
CA VAL A 49 -2.48 5.91 -11.40
C VAL A 49 -1.66 5.30 -12.54
N GLU A 50 -2.13 4.21 -13.15
CA GLU A 50 -1.50 3.59 -14.33
C GLU A 50 -1.31 4.58 -15.48
N LYS A 51 -2.31 5.41 -15.77
CA LYS A 51 -2.19 6.46 -16.79
C LYS A 51 -1.09 7.48 -16.45
N ALA A 52 -1.02 7.90 -15.19
CA ALA A 52 0.00 8.85 -14.73
C ALA A 52 1.42 8.24 -14.82
N ILE A 53 1.58 6.98 -14.40
CA ILE A 53 2.84 6.23 -14.54
C ILE A 53 3.23 6.05 -16.01
N SER A 54 2.26 5.70 -16.87
CA SER A 54 2.49 5.57 -18.31
C SER A 54 3.01 6.87 -18.93
N ASN A 55 2.46 8.03 -18.55
CA ASN A 55 2.95 9.32 -19.00
C ASN A 55 4.42 9.56 -18.64
N LEU A 56 4.82 9.20 -17.40
CA LEU A 56 6.20 9.29 -16.94
C LEU A 56 7.12 8.33 -17.69
N LYS A 57 6.68 7.08 -17.93
CA LYS A 57 7.42 6.07 -18.71
C LYS A 57 7.66 6.53 -20.15
N GLN A 58 6.62 7.01 -20.83
CA GLN A 58 6.71 7.48 -22.22
C GLN A 58 7.68 8.65 -22.41
N LYS A 59 7.89 9.45 -21.37
CA LYS A 59 8.86 10.56 -21.36
C LYS A 59 10.25 10.14 -20.87
N GLY A 60 10.46 8.87 -20.46
CA GLY A 60 11.72 8.41 -19.88
C GLY A 60 12.03 9.02 -18.51
N LEU A 61 10.99 9.47 -17.78
CA LEU A 61 11.16 10.24 -16.53
C LEU A 61 10.96 9.39 -15.27
N LEU A 62 10.65 8.10 -15.38
CA LEU A 62 10.38 7.25 -14.23
C LEU A 62 11.69 6.72 -13.59
N SER A 63 12.52 7.64 -13.12
CA SER A 63 13.74 7.33 -12.35
C SER A 63 14.01 8.42 -11.31
N PRO A 64 14.70 8.10 -10.18
CA PRO A 64 14.98 9.09 -9.15
C PRO A 64 15.71 10.33 -9.67
N PRO A 65 16.81 10.21 -10.47
CA PRO A 65 17.50 11.41 -10.98
C PRO A 65 16.62 12.25 -11.93
N ALA A 66 15.85 11.61 -12.81
CA ALA A 66 14.98 12.33 -13.76
C ALA A 66 13.88 13.10 -13.04
N LEU A 67 13.19 12.46 -12.08
CA LEU A 67 12.16 13.15 -11.30
C LEU A 67 12.74 14.21 -10.36
N TYR A 68 13.98 14.04 -9.89
CA TYR A 68 14.67 15.06 -9.08
C TYR A 68 14.91 16.34 -9.86
N GLN A 69 15.33 16.25 -11.13
CA GLN A 69 15.61 17.40 -12.00
C GLN A 69 14.34 18.04 -12.56
N LEU A 70 13.26 17.27 -12.72
CA LEU A 70 12.02 17.74 -13.34
C LEU A 70 11.37 18.84 -12.51
N PRO A 71 10.98 20.02 -13.09
CA PRO A 71 10.18 21.02 -12.39
C PRO A 71 8.88 20.45 -11.84
N VAL A 72 8.45 20.92 -10.67
CA VAL A 72 7.25 20.37 -10.00
C VAL A 72 5.98 20.63 -10.81
N GLU A 73 5.92 21.72 -11.55
CA GLU A 73 4.81 22.09 -12.42
C GLU A 73 4.68 21.12 -13.61
N GLU A 74 5.80 20.74 -14.23
CA GLU A 74 5.83 19.76 -15.30
C GLU A 74 5.47 18.37 -14.81
N LEU A 75 5.98 17.98 -13.63
CA LEU A 75 5.59 16.73 -12.98
C LEU A 75 4.08 16.70 -12.72
N ALA A 76 3.51 17.80 -12.22
CA ALA A 76 2.09 17.91 -11.95
C ALA A 76 1.22 17.66 -13.20
N GLU A 77 1.60 18.22 -14.35
CA GLU A 77 0.88 17.99 -15.60
C GLU A 77 0.96 16.53 -16.06
N LEU A 78 2.12 15.87 -15.94
CA LEU A 78 2.28 14.47 -16.33
C LEU A 78 1.44 13.52 -15.47
N ILE A 79 1.34 13.79 -14.17
CA ILE A 79 0.58 12.94 -13.24
C ILE A 79 -0.88 13.38 -13.04
N LYS A 80 -1.36 14.31 -13.84
CA LYS A 80 -2.73 14.87 -13.77
C LYS A 80 -3.85 13.81 -13.72
N PRO A 81 -3.75 12.68 -14.45
CA PRO A 81 -4.75 11.61 -14.36
C PRO A 81 -4.95 11.07 -12.94
N SER A 82 -3.95 11.11 -12.06
CA SER A 82 -4.03 10.59 -10.68
C SER A 82 -4.92 11.43 -9.74
N GLY A 83 -5.36 12.63 -10.15
CA GLY A 83 -6.11 13.58 -9.31
C GLY A 83 -5.23 14.20 -8.22
N PHE A 84 -5.66 15.32 -7.65
CA PHE A 84 -4.88 16.09 -6.66
C PHE A 84 -3.41 16.29 -7.06
N TYR A 85 -3.17 16.40 -8.35
CA TYR A 85 -1.86 16.28 -8.98
C TYR A 85 -0.84 17.32 -8.49
N ASN A 86 -1.24 18.56 -8.22
CA ASN A 86 -0.33 19.57 -7.64
C ASN A 86 0.20 19.15 -6.25
N LEU A 87 -0.67 18.57 -5.41
CA LEU A 87 -0.28 18.09 -4.09
C LEU A 87 0.58 16.84 -4.20
N LYS A 88 0.20 15.91 -5.08
CA LYS A 88 0.94 14.66 -5.31
C LYS A 88 2.31 14.91 -5.94
N ALA A 89 2.44 15.88 -6.86
CA ALA A 89 3.72 16.30 -7.40
C ALA A 89 4.67 16.78 -6.30
N LYS A 90 4.17 17.61 -5.36
CA LYS A 90 4.96 18.06 -4.21
C LYS A 90 5.38 16.90 -3.29
N ARG A 91 4.48 15.94 -3.03
CA ARG A 91 4.78 14.75 -2.21
C ARG A 91 5.81 13.86 -2.87
N LEU A 92 5.65 13.63 -4.17
CA LEU A 92 6.60 12.82 -4.95
C LEU A 92 7.98 13.49 -5.02
N LYS A 93 8.02 14.81 -5.22
CA LYS A 93 9.28 15.58 -5.17
C LYS A 93 9.96 15.47 -3.80
N ALA A 94 9.21 15.58 -2.72
CA ALA A 94 9.76 15.46 -1.36
C ALA A 94 10.33 14.04 -1.11
N PHE A 95 9.65 12.99 -1.58
CA PHE A 95 10.18 11.62 -1.51
C PHE A 95 11.45 11.45 -2.36
N VAL A 96 11.44 11.94 -3.59
CA VAL A 96 12.59 11.85 -4.49
C VAL A 96 13.78 12.64 -3.95
N GLU A 97 13.56 13.84 -3.42
CA GLU A 97 14.58 14.65 -2.76
C GLU A 97 15.21 13.92 -1.56
N PHE A 98 14.37 13.35 -0.69
CA PHE A 98 14.83 12.52 0.42
C PHE A 98 15.70 11.36 -0.06
N LEU A 99 15.27 10.64 -1.11
CA LEU A 99 15.99 9.52 -1.67
C LEU A 99 17.34 9.94 -2.29
N MET A 100 17.35 11.04 -3.02
CA MET A 100 18.58 11.58 -3.64
C MET A 100 19.60 12.06 -2.60
N ILE A 101 19.17 12.81 -1.59
CA ILE A 101 20.05 13.39 -0.58
C ILE A 101 20.62 12.33 0.35
N ASN A 102 19.79 11.41 0.85
CA ASN A 102 20.19 10.46 1.88
C ASN A 102 20.74 9.15 1.33
N TYR A 103 20.36 8.78 0.10
CA TYR A 103 20.66 7.47 -0.50
C TYR A 103 21.15 7.56 -1.95
N GLN A 104 21.49 8.74 -2.45
CA GLN A 104 22.01 8.96 -3.82
C GLN A 104 21.08 8.41 -4.93
N GLY A 105 19.79 8.34 -4.66
CA GLY A 105 18.79 7.75 -5.58
C GLY A 105 18.74 6.22 -5.55
N ASP A 106 19.50 5.55 -4.69
CA ASP A 106 19.58 4.10 -4.60
C ASP A 106 18.58 3.54 -3.57
N LEU A 107 17.49 2.95 -4.08
CA LEU A 107 16.49 2.26 -3.25
C LEU A 107 17.04 1.00 -2.58
N ALA A 108 17.98 0.28 -3.22
CA ALA A 108 18.56 -0.91 -2.60
C ALA A 108 19.39 -0.53 -1.36
N LEU A 109 20.04 0.63 -1.40
CA LEU A 109 20.72 1.18 -0.23
C LEU A 109 19.73 1.60 0.86
N MET A 110 18.63 2.26 0.47
CA MET A 110 17.58 2.68 1.39
C MET A 110 16.95 1.48 2.12
N PHE A 111 16.56 0.45 1.40
CA PHE A 111 15.88 -0.72 1.95
C PHE A 111 16.78 -1.66 2.79
N LYS A 112 18.11 -1.43 2.82
CA LYS A 112 19.03 -2.13 3.74
C LYS A 112 18.95 -1.61 5.17
N LYS A 113 18.33 -0.46 5.41
CA LYS A 113 18.17 0.09 6.76
C LYS A 113 17.22 -0.77 7.61
N PRO A 114 17.41 -0.81 8.93
CA PRO A 114 16.45 -1.45 9.82
C PRO A 114 15.04 -0.88 9.61
N LEU A 115 14.04 -1.77 9.51
CA LEU A 115 12.65 -1.45 9.17
C LEU A 115 12.09 -0.30 10.02
N SER A 116 12.23 -0.37 11.34
CA SER A 116 11.70 0.65 12.25
C SER A 116 12.31 2.02 12.04
N HIS A 117 13.62 2.07 11.77
CA HIS A 117 14.33 3.31 11.50
C HIS A 117 13.89 3.92 10.16
N LEU A 118 13.89 3.11 9.09
CA LEU A 118 13.47 3.56 7.77
C LEU A 118 12.01 4.02 7.74
N ARG A 119 11.12 3.27 8.44
CA ARG A 119 9.72 3.68 8.58
C ARG A 119 9.58 5.05 9.23
N SER A 120 10.34 5.30 10.30
CA SER A 120 10.35 6.61 10.96
C SER A 120 10.86 7.72 10.06
N GLU A 121 11.94 7.49 9.30
CA GLU A 121 12.46 8.46 8.33
C GLU A 121 11.43 8.79 7.24
N LEU A 122 10.78 7.80 6.66
CA LEU A 122 9.78 7.99 5.61
C LEU A 122 8.52 8.70 6.11
N LEU A 123 8.09 8.44 7.35
CA LEU A 123 6.95 9.12 7.98
C LEU A 123 7.21 10.62 8.23
N ASN A 124 8.47 11.03 8.33
CA ASN A 124 8.84 12.44 8.45
C ASN A 124 8.75 13.21 7.10
N ILE A 125 8.61 12.51 5.99
CA ILE A 125 8.42 13.15 4.68
C ILE A 125 6.99 13.71 4.61
N LYS A 126 6.89 15.02 4.42
CA LYS A 126 5.60 15.73 4.39
C LYS A 126 4.64 15.14 3.36
N GLY A 127 3.52 14.64 3.83
CA GLY A 127 2.44 14.12 3.01
C GLY A 127 2.50 12.62 2.74
N LEU A 128 3.46 11.90 3.32
CA LEU A 128 3.45 10.44 3.36
C LEU A 128 2.84 9.98 4.69
N GLY A 129 1.66 9.36 4.63
CA GLY A 129 1.02 8.73 5.77
C GLY A 129 1.44 7.26 5.93
N LYS A 130 1.01 6.64 7.05
CA LYS A 130 1.35 5.26 7.41
C LYS A 130 1.08 4.26 6.27
N GLU A 131 -0.12 4.30 5.67
CA GLU A 131 -0.50 3.43 4.55
C GLU A 131 0.47 3.56 3.35
N THR A 132 0.84 4.80 2.98
CA THR A 132 1.76 5.02 1.85
C THR A 132 3.18 4.56 2.18
N VAL A 133 3.66 4.87 3.39
CA VAL A 133 5.00 4.45 3.84
C VAL A 133 5.09 2.93 3.92
N ASP A 134 4.11 2.29 4.56
CA ASP A 134 4.10 0.83 4.71
C ASP A 134 3.92 0.12 3.36
N SER A 135 3.19 0.72 2.39
CA SER A 135 3.14 0.24 1.02
C SER A 135 4.50 0.32 0.31
N ILE A 136 5.24 1.41 0.48
CA ILE A 136 6.61 1.54 -0.05
C ILE A 136 7.53 0.46 0.54
N LEU A 137 7.45 0.26 1.86
CA LEU A 137 8.29 -0.70 2.57
C LEU A 137 7.97 -2.15 2.17
N LEU A 138 6.68 -2.52 2.15
CA LEU A 138 6.25 -3.87 1.83
C LEU A 138 6.46 -4.19 0.35
N TYR A 139 5.85 -3.40 -0.54
CA TYR A 139 5.82 -3.74 -1.96
C TYR A 139 7.09 -3.31 -2.72
N GLY A 140 7.69 -2.19 -2.33
CA GLY A 140 8.93 -1.69 -2.93
C GLY A 140 10.18 -2.31 -2.33
N GLY A 141 10.19 -2.49 -1.01
CA GLY A 141 11.34 -2.95 -0.25
C GLY A 141 11.32 -4.44 0.10
N ASN A 142 10.19 -5.14 -0.13
CA ASN A 142 9.98 -6.51 0.34
C ASN A 142 10.31 -6.68 1.84
N LEU A 143 9.88 -5.71 2.66
CA LEU A 143 10.10 -5.68 4.10
C LEU A 143 8.84 -6.16 4.83
N PRO A 144 8.96 -6.91 5.94
CA PRO A 144 7.84 -7.53 6.62
C PRO A 144 7.05 -6.52 7.48
N VAL A 145 6.29 -5.65 6.84
CA VAL A 145 5.36 -4.71 7.46
C VAL A 145 3.97 -4.89 6.85
N PHE A 146 2.94 -5.01 7.67
CA PHE A 146 1.58 -5.17 7.18
C PHE A 146 0.97 -3.81 6.82
N VAL A 147 0.37 -3.71 5.64
CA VAL A 147 -0.34 -2.50 5.19
C VAL A 147 -1.79 -2.57 5.64
N VAL A 148 -2.27 -1.50 6.26
CA VAL A 148 -3.66 -1.34 6.67
C VAL A 148 -4.32 -0.26 5.82
N ASP A 149 -5.45 -0.57 5.22
CA ASP A 149 -6.24 0.37 4.44
C ASP A 149 -7.71 0.39 4.90
N THR A 150 -8.53 1.18 4.23
CA THR A 150 -9.95 1.25 4.55
C THR A 150 -10.71 -0.05 4.30
N TYR A 151 -10.22 -0.94 3.43
CA TYR A 151 -10.82 -2.25 3.20
C TYR A 151 -10.51 -3.19 4.36
N THR A 152 -9.24 -3.24 4.78
CA THR A 152 -8.78 -4.01 5.94
C THR A 152 -9.59 -3.65 7.19
N TYR A 153 -9.63 -2.36 7.55
CA TYR A 153 -10.41 -1.88 8.68
C TYR A 153 -11.88 -2.31 8.58
N ARG A 154 -12.53 -2.04 7.44
CA ARG A 154 -13.96 -2.31 7.26
C ARG A 154 -14.32 -3.78 7.33
N ILE A 155 -13.48 -4.66 6.77
CA ILE A 155 -13.69 -6.10 6.85
C ILE A 155 -13.59 -6.56 8.30
N LEU A 156 -12.51 -6.22 9.00
CA LEU A 156 -12.32 -6.64 10.39
C LEU A 156 -13.41 -6.10 11.32
N ASN A 157 -13.78 -4.84 11.18
CA ASN A 157 -14.82 -4.22 12.00
C ASN A 157 -16.20 -4.87 11.77
N ARG A 158 -16.58 -5.14 10.52
CA ARG A 158 -17.87 -5.78 10.19
C ARG A 158 -17.96 -7.23 10.64
N HIS A 159 -16.85 -7.90 10.83
CA HIS A 159 -16.78 -9.24 11.41
C HIS A 159 -16.53 -9.23 12.92
N PHE A 160 -16.64 -8.05 13.57
CA PHE A 160 -16.47 -7.86 15.02
C PHE A 160 -15.12 -8.33 15.56
N LEU A 161 -14.08 -8.30 14.71
CA LEU A 161 -12.72 -8.67 15.09
C LEU A 161 -11.96 -7.51 15.74
N ILE A 162 -12.41 -6.28 15.49
CA ILE A 162 -11.87 -5.04 16.05
C ILE A 162 -13.01 -4.09 16.46
N PRO A 163 -12.84 -3.29 17.52
CA PRO A 163 -13.72 -2.16 17.85
C PRO A 163 -13.73 -1.07 16.78
N GLU A 164 -14.72 -0.17 16.84
CA GLU A 164 -14.86 0.92 15.87
C GLU A 164 -13.73 1.96 15.99
N GLU A 165 -13.22 2.20 17.19
CA GLU A 165 -12.17 3.19 17.45
C GLU A 165 -10.75 2.66 17.20
N THR A 166 -10.61 1.45 16.68
CA THR A 166 -9.29 0.82 16.48
C THR A 166 -8.44 1.61 15.48
N THR A 167 -7.26 1.97 15.89
CA THR A 167 -6.31 2.76 15.10
C THR A 167 -5.58 1.92 14.05
N TYR A 168 -4.95 2.61 13.10
CA TYR A 168 -4.07 1.97 12.10
C TYR A 168 -3.01 1.07 12.74
N ASP A 169 -2.31 1.59 13.76
CA ASP A 169 -1.20 0.86 14.40
C ASP A 169 -1.68 -0.38 15.16
N GLU A 170 -2.83 -0.31 15.81
CA GLU A 170 -3.42 -1.45 16.50
C GLU A 170 -3.82 -2.56 15.52
N ILE A 171 -4.38 -2.21 14.35
CA ILE A 171 -4.68 -3.19 13.31
C ILE A 171 -3.40 -3.78 12.73
N GLN A 172 -2.40 -2.96 12.45
CA GLN A 172 -1.11 -3.43 11.96
C GLN A 172 -0.46 -4.41 12.94
N THR A 173 -0.46 -4.06 14.22
CA THR A 173 0.04 -4.91 15.31
C THR A 173 -0.73 -6.22 15.39
N LEU A 174 -2.07 -6.19 15.23
CA LEU A 174 -2.90 -7.40 15.20
C LEU A 174 -2.41 -8.41 14.16
N PHE A 175 -2.09 -7.96 12.94
CA PHE A 175 -1.57 -8.85 11.90
C PHE A 175 -0.13 -9.27 12.19
N MET A 176 0.75 -8.34 12.53
CA MET A 176 2.18 -8.59 12.67
C MET A 176 2.53 -9.47 13.87
N GLU A 177 1.74 -9.45 14.95
CA GLU A 177 1.96 -10.31 16.12
C GLU A 177 1.33 -11.70 16.00
N ASN A 178 0.35 -11.87 15.10
CA ASN A 178 -0.42 -13.11 14.99
C ASN A 178 -0.17 -13.90 13.71
N LEU A 179 0.68 -13.40 12.80
CA LEU A 179 1.08 -14.07 11.56
C LEU A 179 2.60 -14.16 11.48
N PRO A 180 3.14 -15.12 10.69
CA PRO A 180 4.57 -15.17 10.39
C PRO A 180 5.06 -13.84 9.80
N SER A 181 6.24 -13.38 10.22
CA SER A 181 6.87 -12.17 9.68
C SER A 181 7.43 -12.44 8.28
N ASP A 182 6.53 -12.51 7.31
CA ASP A 182 6.80 -12.86 5.90
C ASP A 182 6.22 -11.77 4.98
N PRO A 183 7.07 -11.03 4.24
CA PRO A 183 6.59 -9.99 3.34
C PRO A 183 5.72 -10.53 2.20
N GLN A 184 5.94 -11.76 1.73
CA GLN A 184 5.11 -12.36 0.67
C GLN A 184 3.71 -12.67 1.19
N LEU A 185 3.61 -13.22 2.41
CA LEU A 185 2.32 -13.43 3.07
C LEU A 185 1.58 -12.10 3.27
N PHE A 186 2.25 -11.07 3.75
CA PHE A 186 1.63 -9.76 4.01
C PHE A 186 1.17 -9.09 2.71
N ASN A 187 1.97 -9.18 1.64
CA ASN A 187 1.63 -8.69 0.32
C ASN A 187 0.35 -9.35 -0.20
N GLU A 188 0.35 -10.68 -0.27
CA GLU A 188 -0.79 -11.44 -0.78
C GLU A 188 -2.04 -11.22 0.08
N TYR A 189 -1.90 -11.25 1.40
CA TYR A 189 -3.03 -11.06 2.32
C TYR A 189 -3.69 -9.69 2.14
N HIS A 190 -2.89 -8.62 2.10
CA HIS A 190 -3.44 -7.28 1.88
C HIS A 190 -4.14 -7.18 0.51
N ALA A 191 -3.55 -7.72 -0.55
CA ALA A 191 -4.16 -7.73 -1.88
C ALA A 191 -5.50 -8.48 -1.90
N LEU A 192 -5.61 -9.61 -1.18
CA LEU A 192 -6.85 -10.36 -1.01
C LEU A 192 -7.93 -9.59 -0.25
N LEU A 193 -7.54 -8.86 0.81
CA LEU A 193 -8.47 -7.98 1.54
C LEU A 193 -8.98 -6.85 0.64
N VAL A 194 -8.11 -6.25 -0.18
CA VAL A 194 -8.50 -5.25 -1.17
C VAL A 194 -9.47 -5.85 -2.20
N ALA A 195 -9.20 -7.06 -2.70
CA ALA A 195 -10.09 -7.75 -3.63
C ALA A 195 -11.48 -8.02 -3.00
N CYS A 196 -11.51 -8.54 -1.78
CA CYS A 196 -12.75 -8.74 -1.03
C CYS A 196 -13.51 -7.43 -0.79
N GLY A 197 -12.81 -6.38 -0.38
CA GLY A 197 -13.39 -5.07 -0.13
C GLY A 197 -13.99 -4.41 -1.37
N LYS A 198 -13.36 -4.58 -2.53
CA LYS A 198 -13.84 -4.06 -3.83
C LYS A 198 -15.05 -4.84 -4.35
N ASN A 199 -15.02 -6.15 -4.26
CA ASN A 199 -16.05 -6.99 -4.86
C ASN A 199 -17.27 -7.20 -3.96
N PHE A 200 -17.06 -7.38 -2.66
CA PHE A 200 -18.11 -7.77 -1.72
C PHE A 200 -18.31 -6.78 -0.57
N CYS A 201 -17.27 -6.47 0.21
CA CYS A 201 -17.39 -5.64 1.40
C CYS A 201 -17.39 -4.14 1.05
N LYS A 202 -18.34 -3.71 0.18
CA LYS A 202 -18.48 -2.33 -0.26
C LYS A 202 -18.84 -1.41 0.89
N LYS A 203 -18.46 -0.11 0.80
CA LYS A 203 -18.81 0.89 1.82
C LYS A 203 -20.31 0.96 2.04
N ASN A 204 -21.05 1.11 0.95
CA ASN A 204 -22.52 1.09 0.94
C ASN A 204 -22.98 -0.23 0.30
N SER A 205 -24.05 -0.81 0.82
CA SER A 205 -24.66 -2.03 0.28
C SER A 205 -23.67 -3.20 0.10
N PRO A 206 -23.11 -3.75 1.19
CA PRO A 206 -22.21 -4.89 1.10
C PRO A 206 -22.95 -6.13 0.57
N LEU A 207 -22.24 -6.93 -0.22
CA LEU A 207 -22.77 -8.18 -0.82
C LEU A 207 -22.32 -9.35 0.05
N CYS A 208 -22.96 -9.55 1.21
CA CYS A 208 -22.57 -10.58 2.18
C CYS A 208 -22.90 -12.00 1.75
N ASP A 209 -24.01 -12.22 1.04
CA ASP A 209 -24.43 -13.57 0.64
C ASP A 209 -23.42 -14.32 -0.25
N PRO A 210 -22.85 -13.70 -1.32
CA PRO A 210 -21.82 -14.34 -2.14
C PRO A 210 -20.39 -14.14 -1.59
N CYS A 211 -20.22 -13.47 -0.44
CA CYS A 211 -18.89 -13.15 0.11
C CYS A 211 -18.19 -14.42 0.63
N PRO A 212 -16.92 -14.68 0.28
CA PRO A 212 -16.17 -15.82 0.80
C PRO A 212 -15.99 -15.80 2.32
N LEU A 213 -16.15 -14.64 2.96
CA LEU A 213 -16.09 -14.49 4.42
C LEU A 213 -17.46 -14.63 5.11
N LYS A 214 -18.52 -15.03 4.39
CA LYS A 214 -19.82 -15.26 5.01
C LYS A 214 -19.72 -16.31 6.11
N GLY A 215 -20.26 -15.99 7.30
CA GLY A 215 -20.27 -16.88 8.47
C GLY A 215 -18.91 -17.07 9.15
N LEU A 216 -18.00 -16.12 8.98
CA LEU A 216 -16.71 -16.09 9.69
C LEU A 216 -16.91 -15.99 11.20
#